data_d917b35cd70b3535b368cbb2e2dfdd0d
#
_entry.id   d917b35cd70b3535b368cbb2e2dfdd0d
#
_cell.length_a   1.000
_cell.length_b   1.000
_cell.length_c   1.000
_cell.angle_alpha   90.00
_cell.angle_beta   90.00
_cell.angle_gamma   90.00
#
_symmetry.space_group_name_H-M   'P 1'
#
loop_
_entity.id
_entity.type
_entity.pdbx_description
1 polymer ?
#
loop_
_entity_poly.entity_id
_entity_poly.type
_entity_poly.pdbx_seq_one_letter_code
_entity_poly.pdbx_strand_id
1 'polypeptide(L)'
;MNVKESLQIVNLLHSAFPQDRKATQADLFTRANTYSVALAKESYEDVRKAAEHIIRSSNWYPTTNELIKAVETVRIMEAPATVTKIPKAEPIPEEELNEYLEAFCEWLGFDCEEDDEALNRYYDKHPERLEKMRRIFENE
;
A
#
# COMPACT_ATOMS: atom_id res chain seq x y z
N MET A 1 13.98 16.20 12.59
CA MET A 1 14.20 17.37 11.70
C MET A 1 14.20 18.66 12.51
N ASN A 2 15.12 19.59 12.29
CA ASN A 2 15.20 20.88 13.00
C ASN A 2 14.47 22.01 12.23
N VAL A 3 14.30 23.19 12.87
CA VAL A 3 13.55 24.31 12.25
C VAL A 3 14.20 24.81 10.95
N LYS A 4 15.54 24.79 10.86
CA LYS A 4 16.27 25.22 9.67
C LYS A 4 16.03 24.28 8.47
N GLU A 5 16.03 22.99 8.73
CA GLU A 5 15.69 21.95 7.74
C GLU A 5 14.22 22.05 7.32
N SER A 6 13.32 22.27 8.30
CA SER A 6 11.90 22.48 8.02
C SER A 6 11.66 23.70 7.14
N LEU A 7 12.41 24.78 7.35
CA LEU A 7 12.30 25.98 6.52
C LEU A 7 12.73 25.72 5.06
N GLN A 8 13.72 24.85 4.85
CA GLN A 8 14.11 24.44 3.49
C GLN A 8 12.97 23.67 2.78
N ILE A 9 12.29 22.76 3.50
CA ILE A 9 11.14 22.04 2.96
C ILE A 9 9.98 22.99 2.65
N VAL A 10 9.66 23.92 3.57
CA VAL A 10 8.61 24.92 3.36
C VAL A 10 8.91 25.79 2.12
N ASN A 11 10.15 26.24 1.96
CA ASN A 11 10.57 27.02 0.79
C ASN A 11 10.46 26.21 -0.52
N LEU A 12 10.84 24.94 -0.49
CA LEU A 12 10.70 24.03 -1.63
C LEU A 12 9.23 23.91 -2.06
N LEU A 13 8.34 23.62 -1.11
CA LEU A 13 6.90 23.53 -1.36
C LEU A 13 6.30 24.87 -1.81
N HIS A 14 6.66 25.97 -1.15
CA HIS A 14 6.18 27.31 -1.51
C HIS A 14 6.58 27.69 -2.95
N SER A 15 7.80 27.36 -3.37
CA SER A 15 8.25 27.63 -4.73
C SER A 15 7.53 26.80 -5.80
N ALA A 16 7.10 25.59 -5.43
CA ALA A 16 6.43 24.66 -6.35
C ALA A 16 4.92 24.94 -6.52
N PHE A 17 4.27 25.50 -5.50
CA PHE A 17 2.83 25.74 -5.51
C PHE A 17 2.48 27.23 -5.68
N PRO A 18 2.09 27.67 -6.87
CA PRO A 18 1.82 29.09 -7.16
C PRO A 18 0.64 29.67 -6.38
N GLN A 19 -0.29 28.83 -5.88
CA GLN A 19 -1.41 29.28 -5.04
C GLN A 19 -0.95 29.87 -3.71
N ASP A 20 0.24 29.48 -3.24
CA ASP A 20 0.81 29.93 -1.97
C ASP A 20 1.61 31.24 -2.06
N ARG A 21 1.66 31.89 -3.23
CA ARG A 21 2.43 33.10 -3.48
C ARG A 21 2.08 34.29 -2.58
N LYS A 22 0.93 34.26 -1.91
CA LYS A 22 0.50 35.30 -0.96
C LYS A 22 1.05 35.10 0.45
N ALA A 23 1.69 33.96 0.73
CA ALA A 23 2.27 33.67 2.04
C ALA A 23 3.42 34.64 2.33
N THR A 24 3.39 35.24 3.50
CA THR A 24 4.45 36.12 3.99
C THR A 24 5.61 35.31 4.56
N GLN A 25 6.77 35.93 4.75
CA GLN A 25 7.90 35.27 5.43
C GLN A 25 7.53 34.79 6.84
N ALA A 26 6.68 35.54 7.56
CA ALA A 26 6.18 35.12 8.87
C ALA A 26 5.33 33.86 8.78
N ASP A 27 4.50 33.73 7.75
CA ASP A 27 3.71 32.51 7.50
C ASP A 27 4.61 31.31 7.20
N LEU A 28 5.63 31.47 6.38
CA LEU A 28 6.59 30.42 6.06
C LEU A 28 7.36 29.96 7.30
N PHE A 29 7.76 30.90 8.14
CA PHE A 29 8.43 30.58 9.40
C PHE A 29 7.52 29.85 10.38
N THR A 30 6.26 30.27 10.49
CA THR A 30 5.25 29.58 11.30
C THR A 30 5.03 28.15 10.83
N ARG A 31 4.93 27.91 9.53
CA ARG A 31 4.84 26.57 8.93
C ARG A 31 6.08 25.75 9.22
N ALA A 32 7.27 26.34 9.12
CA ALA A 32 8.53 25.65 9.41
C ALA A 32 8.60 25.19 10.87
N ASN A 33 8.13 26.02 11.80
CA ASN A 33 8.02 25.63 13.21
C ASN A 33 7.03 24.48 13.40
N THR A 34 5.87 24.53 12.75
CA THR A 34 4.87 23.45 12.80
C THR A 34 5.45 22.14 12.26
N TYR A 35 6.15 22.19 11.13
CA TYR A 35 6.79 21.00 10.55
C TYR A 35 7.92 20.47 11.43
N SER A 36 8.71 21.33 12.07
CA SER A 36 9.79 20.90 12.95
C SER A 36 9.27 20.12 14.17
N VAL A 37 8.08 20.45 14.64
CA VAL A 37 7.41 19.74 15.75
C VAL A 37 6.75 18.45 15.23
N ALA A 38 5.95 18.55 14.17
CA ALA A 38 5.19 17.42 13.64
C ALA A 38 6.10 16.32 13.06
N LEU A 39 7.21 16.70 12.47
CA LEU A 39 8.17 15.80 11.80
C LEU A 39 9.49 15.67 12.57
N ALA A 40 9.47 15.94 13.88
CA ALA A 40 10.67 15.91 14.72
C ALA A 40 11.43 14.57 14.68
N LYS A 41 10.69 13.47 14.52
CA LYS A 41 11.24 12.10 14.47
C LYS A 41 11.67 11.68 13.06
N GLU A 42 11.32 12.46 12.05
CA GLU A 42 11.59 12.13 10.67
C GLU A 42 12.96 12.63 10.22
N SER A 43 13.62 11.91 9.31
CA SER A 43 14.86 12.37 8.72
C SER A 43 14.57 13.47 7.69
N TYR A 44 15.49 14.41 7.52
CA TYR A 44 15.38 15.47 6.50
C TYR A 44 15.24 14.88 5.09
N GLU A 45 16.01 13.84 4.80
CA GLU A 45 16.00 13.18 3.49
C GLU A 45 14.65 12.55 3.16
N ASP A 46 14.02 11.85 4.12
CA ASP A 46 12.70 11.23 3.91
C ASP A 46 11.63 12.30 3.67
N VAL A 47 11.66 13.39 4.45
CA VAL A 47 10.71 14.50 4.29
C VAL A 47 10.93 15.25 2.98
N ARG A 48 12.17 15.40 2.55
CA ARG A 48 12.50 16.02 1.25
C ARG A 48 11.95 15.18 0.10
N LYS A 49 12.20 13.88 0.11
CA LYS A 49 11.65 12.95 -0.91
C LYS A 49 10.13 12.95 -0.92
N ALA A 50 9.50 12.99 0.25
CA ALA A 50 8.05 13.12 0.37
C ALA A 50 7.53 14.43 -0.23
N ALA A 51 8.20 15.55 0.03
CA ALA A 51 7.86 16.84 -0.58
C ALA A 51 8.01 16.80 -2.11
N GLU A 52 9.09 16.21 -2.63
CA GLU A 52 9.28 16.02 -4.07
C GLU A 52 8.20 15.10 -4.69
N HIS A 53 7.79 14.06 -3.97
CA HIS A 53 6.69 13.20 -4.38
C HIS A 53 5.36 13.95 -4.47
N ILE A 54 5.04 14.77 -3.46
CA ILE A 54 3.83 15.60 -3.45
C ILE A 54 3.84 16.61 -4.60
N ILE A 55 4.97 17.28 -4.86
CA ILE A 55 5.11 18.23 -5.96
C ILE A 55 4.77 17.60 -7.32
N ARG A 56 5.09 16.29 -7.49
CA ARG A 56 4.79 15.56 -8.73
C ARG A 56 3.36 15.02 -8.82
N SER A 57 2.73 14.77 -7.68
CA SER A 57 1.43 14.07 -7.60
C SER A 57 0.25 14.97 -7.25
N SER A 58 0.49 16.17 -6.71
CA SER A 58 -0.55 17.10 -6.26
C SER A 58 -0.45 18.45 -6.96
N ASN A 59 -1.62 19.07 -7.15
CA ASN A 59 -1.72 20.45 -7.66
C ASN A 59 -1.87 21.49 -6.54
N TRP A 60 -1.94 21.05 -5.27
CA TRP A 60 -2.23 21.90 -4.11
C TRP A 60 -1.13 21.81 -3.08
N TYR A 61 -0.91 22.92 -2.36
CA TYR A 61 0.02 22.96 -1.23
C TYR A 61 -0.42 21.96 -0.15
N PRO A 62 0.47 21.06 0.29
CA PRO A 62 0.10 19.97 1.21
C PRO A 62 -0.18 20.48 2.62
N THR A 63 -1.13 19.84 3.26
CA THR A 63 -1.31 19.93 4.71
C THR A 63 -0.20 19.14 5.43
N THR A 64 0.01 19.43 6.71
CA THR A 64 0.99 18.68 7.53
C THR A 64 0.69 17.18 7.55
N ASN A 65 -0.58 16.78 7.60
CA ASN A 65 -0.98 15.38 7.59
C ASN A 65 -0.69 14.68 6.24
N GLU A 66 -0.86 15.38 5.13
CA GLU A 66 -0.52 14.87 3.82
C GLU A 66 0.99 14.66 3.67
N LEU A 67 1.80 15.57 4.21
CA LEU A 67 3.24 15.43 4.21
C LEU A 67 3.70 14.23 5.07
N ILE A 68 3.09 14.01 6.25
CA ILE A 68 3.37 12.84 7.10
C ILE A 68 3.05 11.54 6.34
N LYS A 69 1.86 11.45 5.74
CA LYS A 69 1.47 10.28 4.93
C LYS A 69 2.40 10.05 3.74
N ALA A 70 2.86 11.12 3.10
CA ALA A 70 3.81 11.01 1.99
C ALA A 70 5.16 10.46 2.45
N VAL A 71 5.64 10.83 3.65
CA VAL A 71 6.86 10.24 4.25
C VAL A 71 6.70 8.73 4.43
N GLU A 72 5.57 8.28 4.97
CA GLU A 72 5.28 6.85 5.13
C GLU A 72 5.22 6.14 3.76
N THR A 73 4.58 6.75 2.77
CA THR A 73 4.47 6.21 1.41
C THR A 73 5.85 6.05 0.77
N VAL A 74 6.71 7.05 0.87
CA VAL A 74 8.08 7.00 0.32
C VAL A 74 8.89 5.89 1.00
N ARG A 75 8.78 5.73 2.31
CA ARG A 75 9.44 4.64 3.05
C ARG A 75 8.99 3.27 2.59
N ILE A 76 7.68 3.09 2.35
CA ILE A 76 7.16 1.82 1.84
C ILE A 76 7.70 1.55 0.43
N MET A 77 7.79 2.58 -0.43
CA MET A 77 8.31 2.45 -1.78
C MET A 77 9.83 2.16 -1.81
N GLU A 78 10.58 2.71 -0.87
CA GLU A 78 12.04 2.52 -0.76
C GLU A 78 12.42 1.34 0.13
N ALA A 79 11.48 0.83 0.94
CA ALA A 79 11.71 -0.40 1.67
C ALA A 79 12.14 -1.47 0.64
N PRO A 80 13.31 -2.11 0.81
CA PRO A 80 13.66 -3.23 -0.03
C PRO A 80 12.47 -4.15 0.02
N ALA A 81 11.92 -4.48 -1.15
CA ALA A 81 10.85 -5.45 -1.24
C ALA A 81 11.36 -6.68 -0.48
N THR A 82 11.01 -6.77 0.77
CA THR A 82 11.04 -8.04 1.48
C THR A 82 10.04 -8.85 0.68
N VAL A 83 10.54 -9.45 -0.39
CA VAL A 83 9.90 -10.57 -1.01
C VAL A 83 9.81 -11.55 0.15
N THR A 84 8.73 -11.44 0.90
CA THR A 84 8.22 -12.57 1.64
C THR A 84 8.21 -13.63 0.56
N LYS A 85 9.21 -14.53 0.59
CA LYS A 85 9.18 -15.68 -0.28
C LYS A 85 7.83 -16.28 -0.03
N ILE A 86 6.87 -15.95 -0.92
CA ILE A 86 5.61 -16.68 -0.97
C ILE A 86 6.10 -18.11 -1.01
N PRO A 87 5.82 -18.93 0.02
CA PRO A 87 6.27 -20.30 0.01
C PRO A 87 5.86 -20.81 -1.35
N LYS A 88 6.84 -21.22 -2.15
CA LYS A 88 6.55 -21.75 -3.49
C LYS A 88 5.50 -22.81 -3.24
N ALA A 89 4.26 -22.50 -3.61
CA ALA A 89 3.20 -23.48 -3.52
C ALA A 89 3.76 -24.68 -4.30
N GLU A 90 3.84 -25.81 -3.66
CA GLU A 90 4.30 -27.02 -4.33
C GLU A 90 3.47 -27.12 -5.60
N PRO A 91 4.11 -27.31 -6.77
CA PRO A 91 3.37 -27.36 -8.01
C PRO A 91 2.32 -28.46 -7.88
N ILE A 92 1.06 -28.08 -8.03
CA ILE A 92 -0.05 -29.02 -8.02
C ILE A 92 0.21 -29.98 -9.19
N PRO A 93 0.21 -31.29 -8.98
CA PRO A 93 0.32 -32.25 -10.06
C PRO A 93 -0.67 -31.93 -11.18
N GLU A 94 -0.26 -32.05 -12.44
CA GLU A 94 -1.05 -31.65 -13.60
C GLU A 94 -2.42 -32.37 -13.65
N GLU A 95 -2.46 -33.63 -13.23
CA GLU A 95 -3.69 -34.43 -13.11
C GLU A 95 -4.65 -33.83 -12.08
N GLU A 96 -4.15 -33.39 -10.93
CA GLU A 96 -4.93 -32.78 -9.86
C GLU A 96 -5.41 -31.38 -10.23
N LEU A 97 -4.60 -30.64 -11.00
CA LEU A 97 -4.99 -29.34 -11.56
C LEU A 97 -6.13 -29.48 -12.58
N ASN A 98 -6.08 -30.52 -13.42
CA ASN A 98 -7.12 -30.77 -14.42
C ASN A 98 -8.45 -31.17 -13.73
N GLU A 99 -8.42 -32.04 -12.71
CA GLU A 99 -9.62 -32.35 -11.92
C GLU A 99 -10.22 -31.10 -11.24
N TYR A 100 -9.36 -30.20 -10.74
CA TYR A 100 -9.82 -28.96 -10.15
C TYR A 100 -10.43 -28.01 -11.19
N LEU A 101 -9.79 -27.88 -12.35
CA LEU A 101 -10.29 -27.04 -13.45
C LEU A 101 -11.61 -27.61 -14.03
N GLU A 102 -11.76 -28.91 -14.13
CA GLU A 102 -13.02 -29.53 -14.53
C GLU A 102 -14.13 -29.22 -13.53
N ALA A 103 -13.89 -29.44 -12.23
CA ALA A 103 -14.86 -29.11 -11.18
C ALA A 103 -15.20 -27.61 -11.12
N PHE A 104 -14.22 -26.74 -11.37
CA PHE A 104 -14.41 -25.29 -11.42
C PHE A 104 -15.17 -24.86 -12.67
N CYS A 105 -14.90 -25.47 -13.82
CA CYS A 105 -15.65 -25.22 -15.04
C CYS A 105 -17.11 -25.70 -14.95
N GLU A 106 -17.34 -26.86 -14.35
CA GLU A 106 -18.69 -27.34 -14.03
C GLU A 106 -19.40 -26.37 -13.08
N TRP A 107 -18.71 -25.89 -12.04
CA TRP A 107 -19.24 -24.90 -11.09
C TRP A 107 -19.57 -23.55 -11.73
N LEU A 108 -18.79 -23.06 -12.68
CA LEU A 108 -19.07 -21.85 -13.47
C LEU A 108 -20.14 -22.06 -14.53
N GLY A 109 -20.49 -23.29 -14.82
CA GLY A 109 -21.31 -23.71 -15.96
C GLY A 109 -22.81 -23.57 -15.85
N PHE A 110 -23.36 -22.74 -14.96
CA PHE A 110 -24.75 -22.22 -14.98
C PHE A 110 -25.89 -22.94 -14.24
N ASP A 111 -25.69 -24.02 -13.51
CA ASP A 111 -26.72 -24.60 -12.65
C ASP A 111 -26.23 -24.80 -11.22
N CYS A 112 -26.67 -23.92 -10.30
CA CYS A 112 -26.19 -23.88 -8.91
C CYS A 112 -26.40 -25.18 -8.09
N GLU A 113 -27.28 -26.05 -8.50
CA GLU A 113 -27.56 -27.31 -7.79
C GLU A 113 -26.63 -28.46 -8.20
N GLU A 114 -26.14 -28.48 -9.45
CA GLU A 114 -25.15 -29.47 -9.89
C GLU A 114 -23.72 -29.13 -9.49
N ASP A 115 -23.42 -27.85 -9.29
CA ASP A 115 -22.10 -27.31 -8.99
C ASP A 115 -21.60 -27.68 -7.60
N ASP A 116 -22.48 -27.69 -6.61
CA ASP A 116 -22.14 -28.06 -5.24
C ASP A 116 -21.73 -29.52 -5.13
N GLU A 117 -22.29 -30.41 -5.95
CA GLU A 117 -21.91 -31.83 -5.98
C GLU A 117 -20.53 -32.07 -6.60
N ALA A 118 -20.15 -31.35 -7.64
CA ALA A 118 -18.84 -31.47 -8.27
C ALA A 118 -17.75 -30.94 -7.32
N LEU A 119 -17.98 -29.81 -6.67
CA LEU A 119 -17.08 -29.21 -5.70
C LEU A 119 -16.94 -30.10 -4.45
N ASN A 120 -18.03 -30.67 -3.95
CA ASN A 120 -18.00 -31.59 -2.82
C ASN A 120 -17.23 -32.87 -3.17
N ARG A 121 -17.43 -33.45 -4.37
CA ARG A 121 -16.66 -34.61 -4.86
C ARG A 121 -15.17 -34.32 -4.96
N TYR A 122 -14.79 -33.09 -5.37
CA TYR A 122 -13.39 -32.67 -5.38
C TYR A 122 -12.80 -32.60 -3.97
N TYR A 123 -13.50 -31.96 -3.04
CA TYR A 123 -13.02 -31.83 -1.64
C TYR A 123 -13.05 -33.16 -0.87
N ASP A 124 -13.93 -34.08 -1.21
CA ASP A 124 -13.92 -35.43 -0.65
C ASP A 124 -12.68 -36.24 -1.06
N LYS A 125 -12.18 -35.98 -2.29
CA LYS A 125 -10.92 -36.57 -2.76
C LYS A 125 -9.67 -35.86 -2.19
N HIS A 126 -9.79 -34.58 -1.81
CA HIS A 126 -8.71 -33.74 -1.35
C HIS A 126 -9.01 -33.02 -0.02
N PRO A 127 -9.21 -33.79 1.08
CA PRO A 127 -9.63 -33.22 2.37
C PRO A 127 -8.64 -32.20 2.95
N GLU A 128 -7.33 -32.33 2.65
CA GLU A 128 -6.28 -31.40 3.05
C GLU A 128 -6.48 -30.01 2.45
N ARG A 129 -7.11 -29.89 1.28
CA ARG A 129 -7.39 -28.61 0.62
C ARG A 129 -8.59 -27.91 1.24
N LEU A 130 -9.63 -28.67 1.61
CA LEU A 130 -10.76 -28.13 2.34
C LEU A 130 -10.32 -27.54 3.67
N GLU A 131 -9.41 -28.20 4.38
CA GLU A 131 -8.87 -27.70 5.64
C GLU A 131 -8.02 -26.45 5.48
N LYS A 132 -7.24 -26.36 4.40
CA LYS A 132 -6.49 -25.13 4.06
C LYS A 132 -7.44 -23.96 3.76
N MET A 133 -8.50 -24.21 3.00
CA MET A 133 -9.51 -23.17 2.70
C MET A 133 -10.20 -22.69 3.96
N ARG A 134 -10.63 -23.59 4.86
CA ARG A 134 -11.23 -23.22 6.14
C ARG A 134 -10.32 -22.32 6.97
N ARG A 135 -9.02 -22.65 7.06
CA ARG A 135 -8.04 -21.82 7.80
C ARG A 135 -7.87 -20.42 7.25
N ILE A 136 -8.04 -20.23 5.94
CA ILE A 136 -7.97 -18.91 5.31
C ILE A 136 -9.19 -18.07 5.71
N PHE A 137 -10.39 -18.65 5.75
CA PHE A 137 -11.63 -17.94 6.08
C PHE A 137 -11.91 -17.81 7.58
N GLU A 138 -11.30 -18.63 8.44
CA GLU A 138 -11.46 -18.53 9.90
C GLU A 138 -10.48 -17.52 10.54
N ASN A 139 -9.49 -17.00 9.80
CA ASN A 139 -8.52 -16.02 10.28
C ASN A 139 -8.82 -14.57 9.83
N GLU A 140 -9.99 -14.28 9.28
CA GLU A 140 -10.54 -12.94 9.09
C GLU A 140 -11.53 -12.61 10.23
#